data_956e50b77a3420062c5fe63ca4d64623
#
_entry.id   956e50b77a3420062c5fe63ca4d64623
#
_cell.length_a   1.000
_cell.length_b   1.000
_cell.length_c   1.000
_cell.angle_alpha   90.00
_cell.angle_beta   90.00
_cell.angle_gamma   90.00
#
_symmetry.space_group_name_H-M   'P 1'
#
loop_
_entity.id
_entity.type
_entity.pdbx_description
1 polymer ?
#
loop_
_entity_poly.entity_id
_entity_poly.type
_entity_poly.pdbx_seq_one_letter_code
_entity_poly.pdbx_strand_id
1 'polypeptide(L)'
;MTRDVVACERCPRLRAWCREVAEVKVRRFQDQEYWGRPVPGWGDPAARLLIVGLAPAAHGGNRTGRIFTGDRSGDFLFAALHRAGFANQPTSVARGDGLRLLDCYVAAAARCAPPANRPLPEEIGRCREYLAREWRLLRRVRAVLALGKVSQDAFVALLRGMGRVPPRKAFAFGHGVRHDLGEGLHLFASFHPSQQNTFTGKLTAAGMDTVLADVNRHLGRRGRPATRRTS
;
A
#
# COMPACT_ATOMS: atom_id res chain seq x y z
N MET A 1 -14.72 -2.84 11.25
CA MET A 1 -14.03 -2.15 10.14
C MET A 1 -13.77 -3.06 8.93
N THR A 2 -13.11 -4.19 9.06
CA THR A 2 -12.86 -5.11 7.92
C THR A 2 -14.16 -5.54 7.24
N ARG A 3 -15.19 -5.92 7.99
CA ARG A 3 -16.52 -6.30 7.45
C ARG A 3 -17.16 -5.16 6.65
N ASP A 4 -17.09 -3.91 7.13
CA ASP A 4 -17.67 -2.75 6.46
C ASP A 4 -16.99 -2.45 5.12
N VAL A 5 -15.65 -2.62 5.07
CA VAL A 5 -14.89 -2.47 3.81
C VAL A 5 -15.33 -3.53 2.82
N VAL A 6 -15.37 -4.81 3.24
CA VAL A 6 -15.69 -5.95 2.35
C VAL A 6 -17.12 -5.86 1.80
N ALA A 7 -18.07 -5.32 2.58
CA ALA A 7 -19.48 -5.14 2.19
C ALA A 7 -19.74 -3.85 1.42
N CYS A 8 -18.72 -3.04 1.11
CA CYS A 8 -18.90 -1.73 0.49
C CYS A 8 -19.34 -1.83 -0.99
N GLU A 9 -20.44 -1.13 -1.33
CA GLU A 9 -20.99 -1.04 -2.70
C GLU A 9 -21.06 0.43 -3.22
N ARG A 10 -20.34 1.38 -2.58
CA ARG A 10 -20.44 2.82 -2.86
C ARG A 10 -19.98 3.25 -4.25
N CYS A 11 -19.22 2.44 -4.96
CA CYS A 11 -18.65 2.75 -6.27
C CYS A 11 -19.11 1.70 -7.31
N PRO A 12 -20.29 1.89 -7.95
CA PRO A 12 -20.86 0.89 -8.86
C PRO A 12 -19.89 0.47 -9.98
N ARG A 13 -19.18 1.44 -10.61
CA ARG A 13 -18.18 1.18 -11.65
C ARG A 13 -17.06 0.23 -11.16
N LEU A 14 -16.49 0.50 -10.00
CA LEU A 14 -15.43 -0.36 -9.45
C LEU A 14 -15.96 -1.73 -9.03
N ARG A 15 -17.17 -1.78 -8.47
CA ARG A 15 -17.78 -3.05 -8.05
C ARG A 15 -18.12 -3.94 -9.24
N ALA A 16 -18.71 -3.35 -10.29
CA ALA A 16 -18.98 -4.08 -11.55
C ALA A 16 -17.68 -4.64 -12.12
N TRP A 17 -16.65 -3.81 -12.25
CA TRP A 17 -15.33 -4.25 -12.75
C TRP A 17 -14.70 -5.35 -11.91
N CYS A 18 -14.73 -5.24 -10.58
CA CYS A 18 -14.15 -6.26 -9.70
C CYS A 18 -14.86 -7.61 -9.84
N ARG A 19 -16.18 -7.61 -10.03
CA ARG A 19 -16.99 -8.83 -10.26
C ARG A 19 -16.70 -9.42 -11.64
N GLU A 20 -16.74 -8.60 -12.69
CA GLU A 20 -16.44 -9.01 -14.05
C GLU A 20 -15.05 -9.69 -14.13
N VAL A 21 -14.01 -9.05 -13.56
CA VAL A 21 -12.66 -9.64 -13.52
C VAL A 21 -12.63 -10.95 -12.73
N ALA A 22 -13.46 -11.10 -11.70
CA ALA A 22 -13.54 -12.33 -10.91
C ALA A 22 -14.24 -13.47 -11.65
N GLU A 23 -15.16 -13.15 -12.57
CA GLU A 23 -15.88 -14.11 -13.40
C GLU A 23 -15.07 -14.51 -14.64
N VAL A 24 -14.58 -13.51 -15.41
CA VAL A 24 -13.86 -13.74 -16.69
C VAL A 24 -12.47 -14.31 -16.44
N LYS A 25 -11.79 -13.84 -15.38
CA LYS A 25 -10.44 -14.26 -15.00
C LYS A 25 -9.41 -14.11 -16.14
N VAL A 26 -8.17 -14.48 -15.90
CA VAL A 26 -7.14 -14.66 -16.93
C VAL A 26 -6.71 -16.12 -16.95
N ARG A 27 -6.27 -16.63 -18.10
CA ARG A 27 -5.90 -18.04 -18.32
C ARG A 27 -5.04 -18.63 -17.20
N ARG A 28 -4.01 -17.92 -16.74
CA ARG A 28 -3.08 -18.40 -15.69
C ARG A 28 -3.73 -18.57 -14.30
N PHE A 29 -4.92 -18.03 -14.08
CA PHE A 29 -5.64 -18.09 -12.80
C PHE A 29 -7.07 -18.57 -12.95
N GLN A 30 -7.37 -19.29 -14.06
CA GLN A 30 -8.72 -19.73 -14.40
C GLN A 30 -9.30 -20.66 -13.34
N ASP A 31 -8.44 -21.51 -12.75
CA ASP A 31 -8.82 -22.49 -11.73
C ASP A 31 -8.86 -21.90 -10.30
N GLN A 32 -8.57 -20.61 -10.14
CA GLN A 32 -8.58 -19.97 -8.81
C GLN A 32 -9.91 -19.25 -8.56
N GLU A 33 -10.37 -19.32 -7.33
CA GLU A 33 -11.45 -18.47 -6.85
C GLU A 33 -10.92 -17.05 -6.61
N TYR A 34 -11.56 -16.05 -7.22
CA TYR A 34 -11.23 -14.66 -6.98
C TYR A 34 -12.05 -14.11 -5.81
N TRP A 35 -11.40 -13.29 -5.01
CA TRP A 35 -12.05 -12.55 -3.94
C TRP A 35 -13.18 -11.63 -4.44
N GLY A 36 -12.96 -10.88 -5.52
CA GLY A 36 -13.95 -10.05 -6.22
C GLY A 36 -14.64 -8.96 -5.40
N ARG A 37 -14.18 -8.70 -4.18
CA ARG A 37 -14.77 -7.75 -3.21
C ARG A 37 -13.78 -6.65 -2.85
N PRO A 38 -14.23 -5.54 -2.19
CA PRO A 38 -13.32 -4.55 -1.65
C PRO A 38 -12.29 -5.18 -0.71
N VAL A 39 -11.04 -4.71 -0.81
CA VAL A 39 -9.91 -5.28 -0.08
C VAL A 39 -9.55 -4.38 1.10
N PRO A 40 -9.65 -4.87 2.34
CA PRO A 40 -9.28 -4.12 3.53
C PRO A 40 -7.76 -3.93 3.64
N GLY A 41 -7.33 -2.94 4.42
CA GLY A 41 -5.95 -2.87 4.88
C GLY A 41 -5.64 -4.02 5.82
N TRP A 42 -4.34 -4.30 5.99
CA TRP A 42 -3.87 -5.41 6.80
C TRP A 42 -2.46 -5.16 7.35
N GLY A 43 -2.09 -5.85 8.40
CA GLY A 43 -0.78 -5.76 9.01
C GLY A 43 -0.83 -5.71 10.53
N ASP A 44 0.21 -5.16 11.13
CA ASP A 44 0.33 -5.01 12.58
C ASP A 44 -0.56 -3.85 13.08
N PRO A 45 -1.53 -4.09 13.95
CA PRO A 45 -2.37 -3.01 14.52
C PRO A 45 -1.58 -2.03 15.39
N ALA A 46 -0.40 -2.40 15.88
CA ALA A 46 0.50 -1.54 16.65
C ALA A 46 1.60 -0.89 15.77
N ALA A 47 1.46 -0.93 14.45
CA ALA A 47 2.44 -0.45 13.48
C ALA A 47 2.85 1.01 13.71
N ARG A 48 4.15 1.27 13.55
CA ARG A 48 4.72 2.63 13.45
C ARG A 48 4.89 3.08 12.00
N LEU A 49 4.91 2.13 11.03
CA LEU A 49 4.91 2.41 9.60
C LEU A 49 3.55 2.10 8.99
N LEU A 50 2.93 3.10 8.34
CA LEU A 50 1.77 2.92 7.46
C LEU A 50 2.22 3.03 6.00
N ILE A 51 1.98 2.01 5.20
CA ILE A 51 2.19 2.06 3.75
C ILE A 51 0.84 2.33 3.07
N VAL A 52 0.81 3.32 2.19
CA VAL A 52 -0.39 3.67 1.42
C VAL A 52 -0.14 3.43 -0.06
N GLY A 53 -0.83 2.43 -0.62
CA GLY A 53 -0.88 2.17 -2.06
C GLY A 53 -2.03 2.88 -2.75
N LEU A 54 -2.13 2.71 -4.07
CA LEU A 54 -3.21 3.29 -4.88
C LEU A 54 -4.52 2.50 -4.73
N ALA A 55 -4.50 1.24 -5.14
CA ALA A 55 -5.64 0.34 -5.21
C ALA A 55 -5.17 -1.11 -5.36
N PRO A 56 -6.02 -2.11 -5.09
CA PRO A 56 -5.74 -3.50 -5.45
C PRO A 56 -5.59 -3.66 -6.96
N ALA A 57 -4.64 -4.50 -7.40
CA ALA A 57 -4.54 -4.91 -8.79
C ALA A 57 -5.66 -5.92 -9.14
N ALA A 58 -6.15 -5.88 -10.39
CA ALA A 58 -7.25 -6.72 -10.86
C ALA A 58 -6.97 -8.24 -10.65
N HIS A 59 -5.78 -8.71 -11.01
CA HIS A 59 -5.36 -10.11 -10.85
C HIS A 59 -4.40 -10.34 -9.66
N GLY A 60 -4.19 -9.32 -8.82
CA GLY A 60 -3.47 -9.36 -7.55
C GLY A 60 -4.43 -9.28 -6.37
N GLY A 61 -4.56 -8.10 -5.75
CA GLY A 61 -5.41 -7.90 -4.58
C GLY A 61 -6.89 -8.22 -4.79
N ASN A 62 -7.46 -7.95 -5.98
CA ASN A 62 -8.84 -8.32 -6.30
C ASN A 62 -9.02 -9.85 -6.42
N ARG A 63 -7.97 -10.57 -6.82
CA ARG A 63 -7.97 -12.04 -6.82
C ARG A 63 -7.79 -12.61 -5.42
N THR A 64 -6.81 -12.12 -4.69
CA THR A 64 -6.37 -12.74 -3.43
C THR A 64 -7.08 -12.22 -2.18
N GLY A 65 -7.75 -11.05 -2.25
CA GLY A 65 -8.36 -10.39 -1.09
C GLY A 65 -7.35 -9.75 -0.14
N ARG A 66 -6.08 -9.57 -0.56
CA ARG A 66 -5.03 -8.92 0.22
C ARG A 66 -4.24 -7.94 -0.66
N ILE A 67 -4.07 -6.69 -0.19
CA ILE A 67 -3.35 -5.63 -0.93
C ILE A 67 -1.90 -6.06 -1.18
N PHE A 68 -1.36 -5.77 -2.38
CA PHE A 68 -0.01 -6.14 -2.82
C PHE A 68 0.28 -7.66 -2.75
N THR A 69 -0.69 -8.50 -3.08
CA THR A 69 -0.54 -9.95 -2.98
C THR A 69 -0.83 -10.63 -4.31
N GLY A 70 0.07 -11.52 -4.72
CA GLY A 70 -0.08 -12.32 -5.92
C GLY A 70 0.11 -11.54 -7.24
N ASP A 71 0.86 -10.46 -7.20
CA ASP A 71 1.28 -9.68 -8.37
C ASP A 71 2.72 -9.17 -8.21
N ARG A 72 3.32 -8.73 -9.32
CA ARG A 72 4.72 -8.27 -9.35
C ARG A 72 5.00 -7.05 -8.47
N SER A 73 4.02 -6.18 -8.25
CA SER A 73 4.17 -5.04 -7.34
C SER A 73 4.32 -5.51 -5.89
N GLY A 74 3.57 -6.55 -5.52
CA GLY A 74 3.68 -7.23 -4.23
C GLY A 74 5.03 -7.92 -4.08
N ASP A 75 5.47 -8.68 -5.07
CA ASP A 75 6.77 -9.37 -5.05
C ASP A 75 7.91 -8.38 -4.80
N PHE A 76 7.92 -7.27 -5.52
CA PHE A 76 8.93 -6.22 -5.34
C PHE A 76 8.87 -5.59 -3.94
N LEU A 77 7.66 -5.20 -3.50
CA LEU A 77 7.46 -4.51 -2.22
C LEU A 77 7.83 -5.41 -1.04
N PHE A 78 7.34 -6.66 -1.01
CA PHE A 78 7.58 -7.54 0.13
C PHE A 78 9.02 -8.04 0.20
N ALA A 79 9.70 -8.22 -0.93
CA ALA A 79 11.14 -8.47 -0.93
C ALA A 79 11.91 -7.33 -0.26
N ALA A 80 11.56 -6.06 -0.54
CA ALA A 80 12.18 -4.90 0.10
C ALA A 80 11.80 -4.79 1.59
N LEU A 81 10.52 -4.98 1.94
CA LEU A 81 10.06 -4.95 3.33
C LEU A 81 10.72 -6.04 4.18
N HIS A 82 10.93 -7.22 3.62
CA HIS A 82 11.65 -8.30 4.31
C HIS A 82 13.12 -7.92 4.58
N ARG A 83 13.83 -7.37 3.59
CA ARG A 83 15.21 -6.87 3.79
C ARG A 83 15.27 -5.78 4.85
N ALA A 84 14.27 -4.89 4.88
CA ALA A 84 14.17 -3.82 5.85
C ALA A 84 13.65 -4.26 7.24
N GLY A 85 13.27 -5.53 7.42
CA GLY A 85 12.77 -6.08 8.68
C GLY A 85 11.31 -5.75 9.01
N PHE A 86 10.51 -5.34 8.02
CA PHE A 86 9.06 -5.08 8.15
C PHE A 86 8.18 -6.26 7.74
N ALA A 87 8.74 -7.34 7.22
CA ALA A 87 8.04 -8.56 6.89
C ALA A 87 8.87 -9.78 7.30
N ASN A 88 8.21 -10.89 7.69
CA ASN A 88 8.88 -12.13 8.10
C ASN A 88 9.39 -12.95 6.91
N GLN A 89 8.84 -12.75 5.72
CA GLN A 89 9.20 -13.43 4.47
C GLN A 89 9.18 -12.46 3.28
N PRO A 90 9.93 -12.75 2.19
CA PRO A 90 10.02 -11.87 1.03
C PRO A 90 8.89 -12.01 0.02
N THR A 91 7.99 -12.97 0.20
CA THR A 91 6.94 -13.32 -0.76
C THR A 91 5.56 -13.03 -0.22
N SER A 92 4.62 -12.69 -1.13
CA SER A 92 3.21 -12.43 -0.83
C SER A 92 2.34 -13.04 -1.94
N VAL A 93 1.98 -14.31 -1.78
CA VAL A 93 1.34 -15.12 -2.83
C VAL A 93 -0.18 -15.17 -2.67
N ALA A 94 -0.66 -15.41 -1.45
CA ALA A 94 -2.07 -15.60 -1.13
C ALA A 94 -2.38 -15.19 0.32
N ARG A 95 -3.67 -15.09 0.66
CA ARG A 95 -4.09 -14.99 2.06
C ARG A 95 -3.77 -16.31 2.76
N GLY A 96 -3.18 -16.23 3.96
CA GLY A 96 -2.82 -17.42 4.72
C GLY A 96 -1.47 -18.06 4.34
N ASP A 97 -0.67 -17.42 3.47
CA ASP A 97 0.66 -17.87 3.04
C ASP A 97 1.77 -17.75 4.12
N GLY A 98 1.40 -17.44 5.35
CA GLY A 98 2.35 -17.27 6.46
C GLY A 98 3.00 -15.88 6.53
N LEU A 99 2.76 -14.99 5.55
CA LEU A 99 3.29 -13.64 5.58
C LEU A 99 2.70 -12.83 6.74
N ARG A 100 3.58 -12.27 7.55
CA ARG A 100 3.25 -11.34 8.65
C ARG A 100 4.04 -10.05 8.49
N LEU A 101 3.37 -8.94 8.67
CA LEU A 101 3.99 -7.63 8.76
C LEU A 101 4.43 -7.36 10.20
N LEU A 102 5.59 -6.76 10.36
CA LEU A 102 6.24 -6.46 11.63
C LEU A 102 6.38 -4.94 11.75
N ASP A 103 5.64 -4.33 12.70
CA ASP A 103 5.65 -2.88 12.91
C ASP A 103 5.24 -2.09 11.64
N CYS A 104 4.45 -2.72 10.78
CA CYS A 104 4.03 -2.21 9.48
C CYS A 104 2.58 -2.55 9.19
N TYR A 105 1.83 -1.61 8.62
CA TYR A 105 0.47 -1.79 8.14
C TYR A 105 0.35 -1.30 6.71
N VAL A 106 -0.39 -2.02 5.87
CA VAL A 106 -0.59 -1.69 4.45
C VAL A 106 -2.05 -1.35 4.20
N ALA A 107 -2.27 -0.17 3.64
CA ALA A 107 -3.57 0.33 3.21
C ALA A 107 -3.53 0.78 1.73
N ALA A 108 -4.66 1.15 1.18
CA ALA A 108 -4.75 1.73 -0.16
C ALA A 108 -5.75 2.90 -0.20
N ALA A 109 -5.54 3.84 -1.11
CA ALA A 109 -6.43 4.99 -1.32
C ALA A 109 -7.82 4.54 -1.82
N ALA A 110 -7.89 3.52 -2.68
CA ALA A 110 -9.12 2.85 -3.09
C ALA A 110 -9.09 1.37 -2.68
N ARG A 111 -10.27 0.81 -2.33
CA ARG A 111 -10.40 -0.57 -1.82
C ARG A 111 -10.79 -1.58 -2.89
N CYS A 112 -11.16 -1.12 -4.07
CA CYS A 112 -11.52 -1.93 -5.23
C CYS A 112 -10.51 -1.74 -6.35
N ALA A 113 -10.27 -2.77 -7.13
CA ALA A 113 -9.46 -2.68 -8.34
C ALA A 113 -10.16 -1.78 -9.36
N PRO A 114 -9.50 -0.74 -9.88
CA PRO A 114 -10.09 0.10 -10.91
C PRO A 114 -9.74 -0.42 -12.31
N PRO A 115 -10.59 -0.20 -13.33
CA PRO A 115 -10.23 -0.41 -14.73
C PRO A 115 -8.93 0.33 -15.08
N ALA A 116 -8.05 -0.33 -15.83
CA ALA A 116 -6.74 0.20 -16.25
C ALA A 116 -5.86 0.75 -15.08
N ASN A 117 -6.07 0.30 -13.86
CA ASN A 117 -5.42 0.79 -12.64
C ASN A 117 -5.62 2.30 -12.39
N ARG A 118 -6.74 2.87 -12.86
CA ARG A 118 -7.06 4.31 -12.76
C ARG A 118 -8.38 4.53 -12.01
N PRO A 119 -8.33 4.71 -10.69
CA PRO A 119 -9.50 5.13 -9.93
C PRO A 119 -9.83 6.60 -10.26
N LEU A 120 -11.11 6.94 -10.25
CA LEU A 120 -11.57 8.32 -10.39
C LEU A 120 -11.37 9.09 -9.07
N PRO A 121 -11.19 10.43 -9.12
CA PRO A 121 -11.03 11.24 -7.91
C PRO A 121 -12.16 11.08 -6.90
N GLU A 122 -13.40 10.99 -7.36
CA GLU A 122 -14.58 10.77 -6.50
C GLU A 122 -14.59 9.37 -5.87
N GLU A 123 -14.03 8.35 -6.51
CA GLU A 123 -13.89 7.00 -5.94
C GLU A 123 -12.87 6.98 -4.81
N ILE A 124 -11.74 7.67 -4.99
CA ILE A 124 -10.75 7.91 -3.93
C ILE A 124 -11.39 8.71 -2.78
N GLY A 125 -12.17 9.75 -3.12
CA GLY A 125 -12.92 10.55 -2.16
C GLY A 125 -13.86 9.72 -1.28
N ARG A 126 -14.66 8.84 -1.90
CA ARG A 126 -15.57 7.92 -1.18
C ARG A 126 -14.82 6.90 -0.32
N CYS A 127 -13.66 6.41 -0.78
CA CYS A 127 -12.83 5.47 -0.04
C CYS A 127 -12.06 6.10 1.11
N ARG A 128 -11.87 7.43 1.13
CA ARG A 128 -11.09 8.15 2.16
C ARG A 128 -11.56 7.87 3.58
N GLU A 129 -12.85 7.64 3.77
CA GLU A 129 -13.41 7.28 5.08
C GLU A 129 -12.76 6.04 5.69
N TYR A 130 -12.50 5.00 4.88
CA TYR A 130 -11.85 3.77 5.35
C TYR A 130 -10.39 4.02 5.75
N LEU A 131 -9.66 4.80 4.95
CA LEU A 131 -8.29 5.19 5.29
C LEU A 131 -8.28 6.06 6.57
N ALA A 132 -9.29 6.93 6.75
CA ALA A 132 -9.45 7.74 7.95
C ALA A 132 -9.70 6.89 9.21
N ARG A 133 -10.52 5.84 9.09
CA ARG A 133 -10.78 4.91 10.20
C ARG A 133 -9.52 4.12 10.56
N GLU A 134 -8.77 3.61 9.59
CA GLU A 134 -7.49 2.94 9.83
C GLU A 134 -6.49 3.87 10.48
N TRP A 135 -6.36 5.10 9.98
CA TRP A 135 -5.50 6.12 10.55
C TRP A 135 -5.80 6.39 12.05
N ARG A 136 -7.07 6.51 12.40
CA ARG A 136 -7.48 6.73 13.80
C ARG A 136 -7.17 5.53 14.71
N LEU A 137 -7.20 4.31 14.18
CA LEU A 137 -6.91 3.08 14.92
C LEU A 137 -5.40 2.84 15.08
N LEU A 138 -4.60 3.25 14.11
CA LEU A 138 -3.14 3.08 14.08
C LEU A 138 -2.43 4.19 14.87
N ARG A 139 -2.65 4.25 16.19
CA ARG A 139 -2.22 5.34 17.06
C ARG A 139 -0.71 5.51 17.19
N ARG A 140 0.07 4.49 16.83
CA ARG A 140 1.53 4.48 16.97
C ARG A 140 2.28 4.91 15.70
N VAL A 141 1.58 5.18 14.60
CA VAL A 141 2.20 5.57 13.34
C VAL A 141 3.02 6.84 13.51
N ARG A 142 4.28 6.80 13.06
CA ARG A 142 5.25 7.89 13.01
C ARG A 142 5.80 8.07 11.60
N ALA A 143 5.71 7.05 10.75
CA ALA A 143 6.12 7.10 9.35
C ALA A 143 4.97 6.66 8.45
N VAL A 144 4.76 7.40 7.37
CA VAL A 144 3.85 7.02 6.29
C VAL A 144 4.65 6.91 5.01
N LEU A 145 4.61 5.76 4.34
CA LEU A 145 5.23 5.56 3.02
C LEU A 145 4.14 5.56 1.95
N ALA A 146 4.09 6.62 1.15
CA ALA A 146 3.18 6.72 0.01
C ALA A 146 3.83 6.11 -1.24
N LEU A 147 3.19 5.10 -1.82
CA LEU A 147 3.64 4.45 -3.05
C LEU A 147 2.93 5.08 -4.26
N GLY A 148 3.56 6.10 -4.83
CA GLY A 148 3.06 6.89 -5.95
C GLY A 148 2.38 8.20 -5.55
N LYS A 149 2.35 9.16 -6.51
CA LYS A 149 1.81 10.51 -6.27
C LYS A 149 0.35 10.49 -5.80
N VAL A 150 -0.49 9.68 -6.44
CA VAL A 150 -1.92 9.61 -6.09
C VAL A 150 -2.13 9.11 -4.65
N SER A 151 -1.30 8.17 -4.19
CA SER A 151 -1.33 7.67 -2.80
C SER A 151 -0.92 8.76 -1.81
N GLN A 152 0.11 9.55 -2.16
CA GLN A 152 0.52 10.70 -1.37
C GLN A 152 -0.59 11.74 -1.28
N ASP A 153 -1.16 12.12 -2.42
CA ASP A 153 -2.22 13.12 -2.49
C ASP A 153 -3.46 12.68 -1.69
N ALA A 154 -3.83 11.41 -1.76
CA ALA A 154 -4.94 10.84 -1.00
C ALA A 154 -4.70 10.92 0.52
N PHE A 155 -3.49 10.60 0.98
CA PHE A 155 -3.14 10.69 2.40
C PHE A 155 -3.04 12.15 2.88
N VAL A 156 -2.45 13.03 2.10
CA VAL A 156 -2.40 14.48 2.41
C VAL A 156 -3.80 15.07 2.46
N ALA A 157 -4.69 14.70 1.52
CA ALA A 157 -6.08 15.14 1.53
C ALA A 157 -6.86 14.63 2.76
N LEU A 158 -6.54 13.42 3.25
CA LEU A 158 -7.06 12.92 4.51
C LEU A 158 -6.64 13.82 5.68
N LEU A 159 -5.34 14.13 5.81
CA LEU A 159 -4.83 14.97 6.91
C LEU A 159 -5.36 16.40 6.85
N ARG A 160 -5.55 16.96 5.64
CA ARG A 160 -6.21 18.26 5.46
C ARG A 160 -7.64 18.26 5.98
N GLY A 161 -8.40 17.22 5.62
CA GLY A 161 -9.78 17.05 6.11
C GLY A 161 -9.89 16.88 7.64
N MET A 162 -8.78 16.50 8.30
CA MET A 162 -8.67 16.42 9.76
C MET A 162 -8.04 17.67 10.40
N GLY A 163 -7.70 18.70 9.62
CA GLY A 163 -7.04 19.92 10.13
C GLY A 163 -5.58 19.71 10.58
N ARG A 164 -4.97 18.57 10.25
CA ARG A 164 -3.60 18.22 10.70
C ARG A 164 -2.49 18.84 9.85
N VAL A 165 -2.80 19.29 8.65
CA VAL A 165 -1.86 20.01 7.79
C VAL A 165 -2.56 21.21 7.16
N PRO A 166 -1.85 22.34 6.94
CA PRO A 166 -2.44 23.54 6.37
C PRO A 166 -3.02 23.28 4.97
N PRO A 167 -4.19 23.88 4.62
CA PRO A 167 -4.86 23.63 3.36
C PRO A 167 -3.99 23.93 2.13
N ARG A 168 -3.16 24.97 2.20
CA ARG A 168 -2.33 25.46 1.09
C ARG A 168 -0.89 24.93 1.11
N LYS A 169 -0.47 24.17 2.13
CA LYS A 169 0.89 23.62 2.17
C LYS A 169 1.06 22.60 1.03
N ALA A 170 1.99 22.87 0.13
CA ALA A 170 2.35 21.92 -0.93
C ALA A 170 3.28 20.84 -0.40
N PHE A 171 3.09 19.62 -0.88
CA PHE A 171 3.95 18.47 -0.62
C PHE A 171 4.45 17.95 -1.97
N ALA A 172 5.66 18.33 -2.35
CA ALA A 172 6.27 17.88 -3.60
C ALA A 172 6.37 16.34 -3.61
N PHE A 173 6.02 15.71 -4.72
CA PHE A 173 6.19 14.29 -4.90
C PHE A 173 7.51 13.99 -5.62
N GLY A 174 8.27 13.07 -5.08
CA GLY A 174 9.49 12.54 -5.68
C GLY A 174 9.91 11.25 -4.98
N HIS A 175 10.63 10.38 -5.67
CA HIS A 175 11.19 9.19 -5.03
C HIS A 175 12.25 9.60 -4.00
N GLY A 176 12.13 9.09 -2.77
CA GLY A 176 13.01 9.43 -1.65
C GLY A 176 12.72 10.78 -0.97
N VAL A 177 11.72 11.54 -1.43
CA VAL A 177 11.33 12.79 -0.77
C VAL A 177 10.68 12.48 0.58
N ARG A 178 11.05 13.27 1.58
CA ARG A 178 10.50 13.21 2.94
C ARG A 178 9.91 14.56 3.33
N HIS A 179 8.75 14.52 3.98
CA HIS A 179 8.08 15.71 4.55
C HIS A 179 7.82 15.51 6.03
N ASP A 180 8.16 16.50 6.82
CA ASP A 180 7.74 16.58 8.21
C ASP A 180 6.29 17.10 8.28
N LEU A 181 5.43 16.31 8.92
CA LEU A 181 4.01 16.61 9.11
C LEU A 181 3.70 17.11 10.52
N GLY A 182 4.74 17.30 11.35
CA GLY A 182 4.61 17.68 12.76
C GLY A 182 4.44 16.50 13.71
N GLU A 183 4.59 16.73 14.99
CA GLU A 183 4.41 15.75 16.07
C GLU A 183 5.20 14.45 15.88
N GLY A 184 6.38 14.53 15.23
CA GLY A 184 7.21 13.36 14.93
C GLY A 184 6.65 12.43 13.84
N LEU A 185 5.62 12.88 13.11
CA LEU A 185 5.09 12.17 11.96
C LEU A 185 5.78 12.61 10.67
N HIS A 186 6.31 11.67 9.89
CA HIS A 186 6.91 11.95 8.60
C HIS A 186 6.22 11.19 7.46
N LEU A 187 6.07 11.87 6.33
CA LEU A 187 5.61 11.29 5.07
C LEU A 187 6.81 11.05 4.16
N PHE A 188 7.03 9.81 3.78
CA PHE A 188 8.01 9.36 2.81
C PHE A 188 7.31 9.06 1.49
N ALA A 189 7.93 9.42 0.38
CA ALA A 189 7.40 9.16 -0.95
C ALA A 189 8.30 8.22 -1.74
N SER A 190 7.71 7.27 -2.44
CA SER A 190 8.39 6.42 -3.39
C SER A 190 7.59 6.33 -4.69
N PHE A 191 8.27 6.09 -5.81
CA PHE A 191 7.55 5.63 -7.00
C PHE A 191 6.81 4.32 -6.69
N HIS A 192 5.65 4.14 -7.35
CA HIS A 192 4.87 2.91 -7.20
C HIS A 192 5.65 1.71 -7.76
N PRO A 193 5.68 0.54 -7.08
CA PRO A 193 6.40 -0.65 -7.54
C PRO A 193 5.67 -1.37 -8.70
N SER A 194 5.15 -0.61 -9.66
CA SER A 194 4.52 -1.12 -10.87
C SER A 194 5.57 -1.70 -11.82
N GLN A 195 5.16 -2.64 -12.68
CA GLN A 195 6.02 -3.19 -13.72
C GLN A 195 6.64 -2.08 -14.58
N GLN A 196 5.86 -1.04 -14.93
CA GLN A 196 6.36 0.09 -15.69
C GLN A 196 7.56 0.76 -14.99
N ASN A 197 7.48 1.03 -13.69
CA ASN A 197 8.57 1.70 -12.98
C ASN A 197 9.76 0.78 -12.71
N THR A 198 9.52 -0.51 -12.48
CA THR A 198 10.60 -1.46 -12.19
C THR A 198 11.34 -1.92 -13.45
N PHE A 199 10.63 -2.13 -14.57
CA PHE A 199 11.27 -2.54 -15.83
C PHE A 199 12.02 -1.41 -16.52
N THR A 200 11.57 -0.17 -16.36
CA THR A 200 12.29 1.01 -16.90
C THR A 200 13.44 1.48 -16.02
N GLY A 201 13.69 0.81 -14.89
CA GLY A 201 14.72 1.23 -13.93
C GLY A 201 14.39 2.49 -13.15
N LYS A 202 13.20 3.09 -13.34
CA LYS A 202 12.75 4.26 -12.59
C LYS A 202 12.65 3.99 -11.10
N LEU A 203 12.27 2.77 -10.72
CA LEU A 203 12.33 2.25 -9.36
C LEU A 203 13.17 0.98 -9.33
N THR A 204 14.29 1.04 -8.62
CA THR A 204 15.19 -0.10 -8.40
C THR A 204 15.03 -0.67 -6.99
N ALA A 205 15.50 -1.91 -6.78
CA ALA A 205 15.55 -2.51 -5.44
C ALA A 205 16.39 -1.65 -4.48
N ALA A 206 17.56 -1.19 -4.92
CA ALA A 206 18.43 -0.31 -4.14
C ALA A 206 17.76 1.02 -3.79
N GLY A 207 17.02 1.63 -4.74
CA GLY A 207 16.27 2.85 -4.47
C GLY A 207 15.19 2.64 -3.39
N MET A 208 14.43 1.54 -3.46
CA MET A 208 13.45 1.22 -2.42
C MET A 208 14.12 0.92 -1.08
N ASP A 209 15.24 0.21 -1.08
CA ASP A 209 15.99 -0.10 0.14
C ASP A 209 16.50 1.19 0.82
N THR A 210 16.94 2.19 0.04
CA THR A 210 17.32 3.52 0.55
C THR A 210 16.15 4.21 1.26
N VAL A 211 14.97 4.23 0.64
CA VAL A 211 13.76 4.82 1.26
C VAL A 211 13.41 4.10 2.56
N LEU A 212 13.43 2.77 2.57
CA LEU A 212 13.12 1.99 3.77
C LEU A 212 14.19 2.12 4.86
N ALA A 213 15.46 2.33 4.49
CA ALA A 213 16.52 2.65 5.44
C ALA A 213 16.27 4.00 6.12
N ASP A 214 15.80 5.02 5.39
CA ASP A 214 15.42 6.32 5.95
C ASP A 214 14.22 6.20 6.89
N VAL A 215 13.21 5.41 6.52
CA VAL A 215 12.08 5.07 7.40
C VAL A 215 12.58 4.40 8.69
N ASN A 216 13.45 3.39 8.59
CA ASN A 216 14.02 2.70 9.77
C ASN A 216 14.79 3.67 10.67
N ARG A 217 15.62 4.55 10.09
CA ARG A 217 16.36 5.58 10.83
C ARG A 217 15.42 6.51 11.59
N HIS A 218 14.36 6.98 10.94
CA HIS A 218 13.34 7.83 11.56
C HIS A 218 12.61 7.12 12.72
N LEU A 219 12.33 5.83 12.57
CA LEU A 219 11.67 5.01 13.60
C LEU A 219 12.62 4.51 14.70
N GLY A 220 13.90 4.85 14.65
CA GLY A 220 14.92 4.34 15.59
C GLY A 220 15.10 2.82 15.51
N ARG A 221 14.82 2.20 14.36
CA ARG A 221 15.01 0.75 14.14
C ARG A 221 16.42 0.47 13.64
N ARG A 222 17.07 -0.51 14.23
CA ARG A 222 18.28 -1.10 13.62
C ARG A 222 17.81 -1.99 12.47
N GLY A 223 18.21 -1.68 11.23
CA GLY A 223 17.98 -2.56 10.09
C GLY A 223 18.57 -3.96 10.37
N ARG A 224 17.93 -5.01 9.86
CA ARG A 224 18.55 -6.35 9.87
C ARG A 224 19.91 -6.24 9.14
N PRO A 225 21.00 -6.72 9.73
CA PRO A 225 22.26 -6.77 8.99
C PRO A 225 22.03 -7.60 7.72
N ALA A 226 22.51 -7.09 6.58
CA ALA A 226 22.51 -7.85 5.35
C ALA A 226 23.20 -9.18 5.61
N THR A 227 22.49 -10.29 5.44
CA THR A 227 23.11 -11.62 5.49
C THR A 227 24.18 -11.63 4.42
N ARG A 228 25.46 -11.67 4.83
CA ARG A 228 26.58 -11.91 3.91
C ARG A 228 26.25 -13.21 3.18
N ARG A 229 26.11 -13.14 1.87
CA ARG A 229 26.17 -14.35 1.04
C ARG A 229 27.56 -14.94 1.26
N THR A 230 27.64 -16.05 1.96
CA THR A 230 28.78 -16.93 1.86
C THR A 230 28.73 -17.52 0.46
N SER A 231 29.73 -17.19 -0.32
CA SER A 231 30.03 -17.76 -1.64
C SER A 231 30.26 -19.26 -1.55
#